data_c474cc965a121ae77f9170e745bc2cb5
#
_entry.id   c474cc965a121ae77f9170e745bc2cb5
#
_cell.length_a   1.000
_cell.length_b   1.000
_cell.length_c   1.000
_cell.angle_alpha   90.00
_cell.angle_beta   90.00
_cell.angle_gamma   90.00
#
_symmetry.space_group_name_H-M   'P 1'
#
loop_
_entity.id
_entity.type
_entity.pdbx_description
1 polymer ?
#
loop_
_entity_poly.entity_id
_entity_poly.type
_entity_poly.pdbx_seq_one_letter_code
_entity_poly.pdbx_strand_id
1 'polypeptide(L)'
;FAAYDATITTEDDNFENANFEFSANIDSISTNNLDRDNHLKSGDFFDADNFPKLTFKASSFTKDGDDYEITGDLSIKEVTKPVKFPVEFSGLMKDPWGNTKAGLNIYGKINRKDWGLNWNSALETGGVLVGEEVKLNIELQLIKL
;
A
#
# COMPACT_ATOMS: atom_id res chain seq x y z
N PHE A 1 1.81 -6.50 6.17
CA PHE A 1 2.56 -7.47 5.36
C PHE A 1 4.04 -7.48 5.76
N ALA A 2 4.58 -8.67 6.00
CA ALA A 2 5.99 -8.82 6.39
C ALA A 2 6.96 -8.87 5.19
N ALA A 3 6.48 -9.25 4.02
CA ALA A 3 7.28 -9.30 2.79
C ALA A 3 6.70 -8.34 1.75
N TYR A 4 7.50 -7.31 1.41
CA TYR A 4 7.13 -6.31 0.42
C TYR A 4 8.40 -5.74 -0.24
N ASP A 5 8.21 -5.14 -1.41
CA ASP A 5 9.23 -4.41 -2.12
C ASP A 5 8.72 -3.05 -2.56
N ALA A 6 9.57 -2.04 -2.47
CA ALA A 6 9.25 -0.70 -2.94
C ALA A 6 10.44 -0.13 -3.71
N THR A 7 10.18 0.46 -4.87
CA THR A 7 11.19 1.07 -5.71
C THR A 7 10.70 2.42 -6.21
N ILE A 8 11.55 3.43 -6.09
CA ILE A 8 11.31 4.76 -6.67
C ILE A 8 12.42 5.04 -7.68
N THR A 9 12.02 5.43 -8.88
CA THR A 9 12.94 5.89 -9.92
C THR A 9 12.70 7.36 -10.18
N THR A 10 13.71 8.18 -9.96
CA THR A 10 13.63 9.62 -10.18
C THR A 10 14.93 10.16 -10.76
N GLU A 11 14.85 11.22 -11.55
CA GLU A 11 16.01 11.89 -12.13
C GLU A 11 16.51 13.03 -11.27
N ASP A 12 15.71 13.47 -10.27
CA ASP A 12 16.08 14.55 -9.39
C ASP A 12 15.73 14.25 -7.93
N ASP A 13 16.24 15.06 -7.01
CA ASP A 13 16.12 14.84 -5.57
C ASP A 13 14.78 15.33 -4.99
N ASN A 14 13.95 16.01 -5.77
CA ASN A 14 12.65 16.48 -5.30
C ASN A 14 11.50 15.51 -5.54
N PHE A 15 11.77 14.40 -6.22
CA PHE A 15 10.83 13.32 -6.52
C PHE A 15 9.64 13.74 -7.40
N GLU A 16 9.61 14.93 -7.95
CA GLU A 16 8.59 15.30 -8.94
C GLU A 16 8.73 14.39 -10.16
N ASN A 17 7.59 13.89 -10.65
CA ASN A 17 7.54 12.93 -11.77
C ASN A 17 8.30 11.62 -11.52
N ALA A 18 8.55 11.26 -10.27
CA ALA A 18 9.13 9.98 -9.93
C ALA A 18 8.18 8.83 -10.27
N ASN A 19 8.74 7.70 -10.67
CA ASN A 19 8.00 6.45 -10.80
C ASN A 19 8.13 5.66 -9.51
N PHE A 20 6.99 5.23 -8.97
CA PHE A 20 6.93 4.47 -7.74
C PHE A 20 6.26 3.12 -7.99
N GLU A 21 6.91 2.06 -7.54
CA GLU A 21 6.36 0.71 -7.58
C GLU A 21 6.42 0.09 -6.20
N PHE A 22 5.31 -0.45 -5.74
CA PHE A 22 5.20 -1.16 -4.49
C PHE A 22 4.50 -2.49 -4.72
N SER A 23 5.02 -3.55 -4.11
CA SER A 23 4.35 -4.85 -4.10
C SER A 23 4.44 -5.47 -2.72
N ALA A 24 3.37 -6.16 -2.32
CA ALA A 24 3.33 -6.90 -1.07
C ALA A 24 2.91 -8.35 -1.34
N ASN A 25 3.60 -9.29 -0.70
CA ASN A 25 3.22 -10.70 -0.77
C ASN A 25 2.01 -10.93 0.14
N ILE A 26 0.92 -11.43 -0.43
CA ILE A 26 -0.30 -11.69 0.34
C ILE A 26 -0.07 -12.74 1.43
N ASP A 27 0.75 -13.76 1.15
CA ASP A 27 1.09 -14.77 2.15
C ASP A 27 1.80 -14.22 3.40
N SER A 28 2.38 -13.02 3.29
CA SER A 28 3.08 -12.37 4.41
C SER A 28 2.15 -11.59 5.34
N ILE A 29 0.85 -11.60 5.09
CA ILE A 29 -0.12 -10.90 5.93
C ILE A 29 -0.08 -11.46 7.37
N SER A 30 -0.06 -10.58 8.34
CA SER A 30 -0.09 -10.96 9.75
C SER A 30 -0.96 -10.00 10.54
N THR A 31 -1.96 -10.56 11.23
CA THR A 31 -2.86 -9.82 12.11
C THR A 31 -2.77 -10.32 13.55
N ASN A 32 -1.73 -11.12 13.87
CA ASN A 32 -1.54 -11.81 15.15
C ASN A 32 -2.67 -12.80 15.49
N ASN A 33 -3.35 -13.30 14.46
CA ASN A 33 -4.40 -14.32 14.58
C ASN A 33 -4.32 -15.22 13.35
N LEU A 34 -3.84 -16.44 13.55
CA LEU A 34 -3.58 -17.37 12.44
C LEU A 34 -4.85 -17.74 11.66
N ASP A 35 -5.96 -17.95 12.36
CA ASP A 35 -7.23 -18.29 11.70
C ASP A 35 -7.72 -17.14 10.81
N ARG A 36 -7.60 -15.91 11.31
CA ARG A 36 -7.95 -14.72 10.53
C ARG A 36 -7.01 -14.54 9.34
N ASP A 37 -5.71 -14.74 9.52
CA ASP A 37 -4.74 -14.62 8.44
C ASP A 37 -5.00 -15.64 7.35
N ASN A 38 -5.30 -16.89 7.70
CA ASN A 38 -5.65 -17.92 6.74
C ASN A 38 -6.94 -17.59 5.97
N HIS A 39 -7.94 -17.04 6.65
CA HIS A 39 -9.17 -16.60 6.01
C HIS A 39 -8.93 -15.44 5.03
N LEU A 40 -8.09 -14.47 5.40
CA LEU A 40 -7.72 -13.37 4.51
C LEU A 40 -6.99 -13.84 3.25
N LYS A 41 -6.23 -14.92 3.34
CA LYS A 41 -5.54 -15.51 2.18
C LYS A 41 -6.46 -16.35 1.29
N SER A 42 -7.63 -16.68 1.77
CA SER A 42 -8.59 -17.54 1.06
C SER A 42 -9.30 -16.83 -0.08
N GLY A 43 -10.06 -17.59 -0.87
CA GLY A 43 -10.88 -17.06 -1.97
C GLY A 43 -11.97 -16.07 -1.52
N ASP A 44 -12.32 -16.05 -0.24
CA ASP A 44 -13.25 -15.06 0.31
C ASP A 44 -12.69 -13.64 0.32
N PHE A 45 -11.36 -13.50 0.32
CA PHE A 45 -10.67 -12.22 0.36
C PHE A 45 -9.61 -12.11 -0.75
N PHE A 46 -8.32 -12.23 -0.40
CA PHE A 46 -7.22 -11.95 -1.33
C PHE A 46 -6.93 -13.07 -2.31
N ASP A 47 -7.36 -14.29 -2.03
CA ASP A 47 -7.11 -15.47 -2.89
C ASP A 47 -5.62 -15.59 -3.25
N ALA A 48 -4.78 -15.79 -2.23
CA ALA A 48 -3.33 -15.77 -2.37
C ALA A 48 -2.77 -16.81 -3.33
N ASP A 49 -3.45 -17.95 -3.50
CA ASP A 49 -3.00 -19.00 -4.42
C ASP A 49 -3.08 -18.58 -5.88
N ASN A 50 -4.07 -17.76 -6.24
CA ASN A 50 -4.26 -17.26 -7.60
C ASN A 50 -3.67 -15.85 -7.78
N PHE A 51 -3.62 -15.06 -6.70
CA PHE A 51 -3.16 -13.67 -6.73
C PHE A 51 -2.16 -13.45 -5.58
N PRO A 52 -0.90 -13.88 -5.76
CA PRO A 52 0.09 -13.89 -4.67
C PRO A 52 0.56 -12.51 -4.23
N LYS A 53 0.32 -11.47 -5.04
CA LYS A 53 0.80 -10.11 -4.75
C LYS A 53 -0.28 -9.06 -4.93
N LEU A 54 -0.21 -8.06 -4.05
CA LEU A 54 -0.88 -6.77 -4.22
C LEU A 54 0.16 -5.81 -4.78
N THR A 55 -0.21 -4.98 -5.77
CA THR A 55 0.73 -4.04 -6.38
C THR A 55 0.16 -2.63 -6.45
N PHE A 56 1.04 -1.65 -6.32
CA PHE A 56 0.71 -0.25 -6.53
C PHE A 56 1.78 0.37 -7.43
N LYS A 57 1.36 0.93 -8.56
CA LYS A 57 2.26 1.57 -9.51
C LYS A 57 1.82 3.00 -9.74
N ALA A 58 2.68 3.95 -9.41
CA ALA A 58 2.40 5.36 -9.57
C ALA A 58 3.43 6.02 -10.47
N SER A 59 2.97 6.88 -11.36
CA SER A 59 3.81 7.70 -12.24
C SER A 59 3.68 9.19 -11.96
N SER A 60 2.90 9.55 -10.96
CA SER A 60 2.69 10.94 -10.56
C SER A 60 2.92 11.10 -9.07
N PHE A 61 3.93 11.89 -8.75
CA PHE A 61 4.26 12.28 -7.39
C PHE A 61 4.37 13.80 -7.39
N THR A 62 3.37 14.48 -6.86
CA THR A 62 3.24 15.93 -6.94
C THR A 62 3.32 16.59 -5.58
N LYS A 63 3.91 17.77 -5.55
CA LYS A 63 3.94 18.61 -4.36
C LYS A 63 2.76 19.57 -4.41
N ASP A 64 2.00 19.63 -3.29
CA ASP A 64 0.89 20.54 -3.11
C ASP A 64 1.14 21.32 -1.80
N GLY A 65 1.66 22.54 -1.92
CA GLY A 65 2.11 23.30 -0.77
C GLY A 65 3.28 22.61 -0.05
N ASP A 66 3.12 22.29 1.23
CA ASP A 66 4.10 21.53 2.02
C ASP A 66 3.89 20.02 1.96
N ASP A 67 2.79 19.59 1.35
CA ASP A 67 2.41 18.19 1.27
C ASP A 67 2.69 17.60 -0.10
N TYR A 68 2.79 16.28 -0.15
CA TYR A 68 2.93 15.53 -1.38
C TYR A 68 1.73 14.64 -1.59
N GLU A 69 1.50 14.29 -2.85
CA GLU A 69 0.41 13.43 -3.25
C GLU A 69 0.88 12.45 -4.31
N ILE A 70 0.52 11.19 -4.15
CA ILE A 70 0.88 10.13 -5.08
C ILE A 70 -0.39 9.62 -5.77
N THR A 71 -0.35 9.54 -7.08
CA THR A 71 -1.46 9.04 -7.90
C THR A 71 -0.97 7.86 -8.71
N GLY A 72 -1.69 6.76 -8.64
CA GLY A 72 -1.32 5.57 -9.37
C GLY A 72 -2.41 4.52 -9.39
N ASP A 73 -2.06 3.33 -9.85
CA ASP A 73 -2.98 2.21 -9.99
C ASP A 73 -2.73 1.18 -8.90
N LEU A 74 -3.75 0.92 -8.10
CA LEU A 74 -3.72 -0.13 -7.07
C LEU A 74 -4.39 -1.38 -7.62
N SER A 75 -3.65 -2.47 -7.64
CA SER A 75 -4.13 -3.77 -8.09
C SER A 75 -4.25 -4.71 -6.91
N ILE A 76 -5.47 -5.19 -6.68
CA ILE A 76 -5.77 -6.23 -5.70
C ILE A 76 -6.55 -7.30 -6.43
N LYS A 77 -6.06 -8.55 -6.35
CA LYS A 77 -6.56 -9.64 -7.19
C LYS A 77 -6.40 -9.25 -8.67
N GLU A 78 -7.46 -9.37 -9.46
CA GLU A 78 -7.42 -9.01 -10.88
C GLU A 78 -8.00 -7.62 -11.17
N VAL A 79 -8.36 -6.87 -10.13
CA VAL A 79 -8.97 -5.54 -10.27
C VAL A 79 -7.92 -4.46 -10.04
N THR A 80 -7.78 -3.59 -11.03
CA THR A 80 -6.87 -2.43 -10.97
C THR A 80 -7.69 -1.14 -11.04
N LYS A 81 -7.49 -0.26 -10.08
CA LYS A 81 -8.20 1.03 -10.02
C LYS A 81 -7.25 2.18 -9.68
N PRO A 82 -7.48 3.37 -10.25
CA PRO A 82 -6.71 4.55 -9.90
C PRO A 82 -7.03 5.00 -8.47
N VAL A 83 -5.99 5.39 -7.76
CA VAL A 83 -6.09 5.92 -6.41
C VAL A 83 -5.14 7.11 -6.23
N LYS A 84 -5.45 7.96 -5.26
CA LYS A 84 -4.71 9.14 -4.94
C LYS A 84 -4.53 9.23 -3.44
N PHE A 85 -3.29 9.22 -2.97
CA PHE A 85 -2.99 9.18 -1.55
C PHE A 85 -2.11 10.35 -1.13
N PRO A 86 -2.39 10.97 0.03
CA PRO A 86 -1.47 11.93 0.62
C PRO A 86 -0.19 11.25 1.09
N VAL A 87 0.93 11.95 0.95
CA VAL A 87 2.26 11.48 1.32
C VAL A 87 2.94 12.51 2.20
N GLU A 88 3.48 12.05 3.30
CA GLU A 88 4.37 12.82 4.15
C GLU A 88 5.82 12.46 3.79
N PHE A 89 6.57 13.43 3.28
CA PHE A 89 7.95 13.23 2.84
C PHE A 89 8.89 13.93 3.81
N SER A 90 9.77 13.16 4.44
CA SER A 90 10.69 13.65 5.47
C SER A 90 11.96 14.30 4.91
N GLY A 91 12.11 14.34 3.57
CA GLY A 91 13.29 14.87 2.93
C GLY A 91 14.42 13.86 2.79
N LEU A 92 15.54 14.35 2.25
CA LEU A 92 16.74 13.56 2.08
C LEU A 92 17.67 13.76 3.28
N MET A 93 18.22 12.66 3.80
CA MET A 93 19.17 12.69 4.90
C MET A 93 20.35 11.78 4.60
N LYS A 94 21.53 12.16 5.07
CA LYS A 94 22.69 11.28 5.04
C LYS A 94 22.86 10.59 6.37
N ASP A 95 23.08 9.27 6.33
CA ASP A 95 23.41 8.53 7.54
C ASP A 95 24.91 8.62 7.85
N PRO A 96 25.35 8.10 9.02
CA PRO A 96 26.76 8.14 9.41
C PRO A 96 27.70 7.34 8.49
N TRP A 97 27.14 6.47 7.64
CA TRP A 97 27.92 5.65 6.71
C TRP A 97 27.93 6.20 5.29
N GLY A 98 27.42 7.43 5.10
CA GLY A 98 27.45 8.11 3.80
C GLY A 98 26.31 7.76 2.86
N ASN A 99 25.31 7.00 3.29
CA ASN A 99 24.14 6.69 2.47
C ASN A 99 23.16 7.85 2.48
N THR A 100 22.55 8.12 1.34
CA THR A 100 21.43 9.06 1.25
C THR A 100 20.12 8.31 1.42
N LYS A 101 19.31 8.73 2.39
CA LYS A 101 18.05 8.10 2.72
C LYS A 101 16.88 9.07 2.59
N ALA A 102 15.72 8.54 2.23
CA ALA A 102 14.48 9.29 2.18
C ALA A 102 13.40 8.56 2.98
N GLY A 103 12.67 9.30 3.80
CA GLY A 103 11.53 8.77 4.54
C GLY A 103 10.21 9.18 3.90
N LEU A 104 9.31 8.24 3.72
CA LEU A 104 7.97 8.45 3.15
C LEU A 104 6.92 7.77 4.01
N ASN A 105 5.86 8.50 4.30
CA ASN A 105 4.64 7.93 4.89
C ASN A 105 3.49 8.17 3.93
N ILE A 106 2.89 7.09 3.45
CA ILE A 106 1.74 7.13 2.54
C ILE A 106 0.51 6.73 3.34
N TYR A 107 -0.49 7.60 3.35
CA TYR A 107 -1.74 7.36 4.05
C TYR A 107 -2.87 7.25 3.03
N GLY A 108 -3.74 6.28 3.23
CA GLY A 108 -4.85 6.12 2.31
C GLY A 108 -6.05 5.47 2.94
N LYS A 109 -7.17 5.62 2.27
CA LYS A 109 -8.42 4.92 2.58
C LYS A 109 -8.98 4.37 1.29
N ILE A 110 -9.37 3.11 1.30
CA ILE A 110 -10.03 2.46 0.18
C ILE A 110 -11.29 1.75 0.66
N ASN A 111 -12.23 1.56 -0.25
CA ASN A 111 -13.35 0.67 -0.02
C ASN A 111 -13.00 -0.68 -0.63
N ARG A 112 -12.87 -1.71 0.19
CA ARG A 112 -12.45 -3.05 -0.25
C ARG A 112 -13.37 -3.66 -1.30
N LYS A 113 -14.62 -3.27 -1.32
CA LYS A 113 -15.61 -3.75 -2.31
C LYS A 113 -15.29 -3.28 -3.73
N ASP A 114 -14.60 -2.16 -3.88
CA ASP A 114 -14.18 -1.65 -5.19
C ASP A 114 -13.22 -2.62 -5.90
N TRP A 115 -12.53 -3.47 -5.16
CA TRP A 115 -11.63 -4.51 -5.69
C TRP A 115 -12.23 -5.92 -5.60
N GLY A 116 -13.52 -6.03 -5.35
CA GLY A 116 -14.20 -7.32 -5.29
C GLY A 116 -14.02 -8.10 -3.99
N LEU A 117 -13.52 -7.47 -2.94
CA LEU A 117 -13.38 -8.07 -1.61
C LEU A 117 -14.67 -7.91 -0.83
N ASN A 118 -15.69 -8.69 -1.18
CA ASN A 118 -17.07 -8.46 -0.75
C ASN A 118 -17.51 -9.33 0.44
N TRP A 119 -16.70 -10.31 0.83
CA TRP A 119 -17.10 -11.23 1.90
C TRP A 119 -17.44 -10.48 3.18
N ASN A 120 -18.54 -10.87 3.80
CA ASN A 120 -18.95 -10.32 5.10
C ASN A 120 -19.89 -11.31 5.80
N SER A 121 -20.15 -11.04 7.07
CA SER A 121 -21.10 -11.80 7.87
C SER A 121 -21.87 -10.85 8.78
N ALA A 122 -23.18 -11.00 8.85
CA ALA A 122 -24.02 -10.23 9.74
C ALA A 122 -23.78 -10.62 11.19
N LEU A 123 -23.72 -9.64 12.09
CA LEU A 123 -23.63 -9.84 13.52
C LEU A 123 -25.03 -10.02 14.12
N GLU A 124 -25.15 -10.83 15.16
CA GLU A 124 -26.43 -11.05 15.87
C GLU A 124 -27.00 -9.75 16.46
N THR A 125 -26.12 -8.83 16.82
CA THR A 125 -26.50 -7.52 17.38
C THR A 125 -26.82 -6.47 16.31
N GLY A 126 -26.83 -6.86 15.03
CA GLY A 126 -26.91 -5.96 13.90
C GLY A 126 -25.53 -5.46 13.48
N GLY A 127 -25.44 -4.95 12.26
CA GLY A 127 -24.15 -4.55 11.67
C GLY A 127 -23.44 -5.68 10.98
N VAL A 128 -22.17 -5.47 10.65
CA VAL A 128 -21.36 -6.39 9.86
C VAL A 128 -20.05 -6.72 10.54
N LEU A 129 -19.52 -7.92 10.29
CA LEU A 129 -18.29 -8.40 10.91
C LEU A 129 -17.06 -7.69 10.38
N VAL A 130 -17.02 -7.35 9.08
CA VAL A 130 -15.87 -6.74 8.42
C VAL A 130 -16.27 -5.38 7.85
N GLY A 131 -15.54 -4.33 8.24
CA GLY A 131 -15.75 -2.99 7.72
C GLY A 131 -15.43 -2.91 6.23
N GLU A 132 -16.09 -2.00 5.52
CA GLU A 132 -15.88 -1.74 4.09
C GLU A 132 -14.67 -0.86 3.83
N GLU A 133 -14.39 0.08 4.73
CA GLU A 133 -13.26 0.99 4.61
C GLU A 133 -11.98 0.35 5.16
N VAL A 134 -10.93 0.39 4.35
CA VAL A 134 -9.59 -0.04 4.75
C VAL A 134 -8.68 1.18 4.80
N LYS A 135 -8.06 1.38 5.94
CA LYS A 135 -7.05 2.42 6.11
C LYS A 135 -5.67 1.84 5.79
N LEU A 136 -4.94 2.57 4.97
CA LEU A 136 -3.58 2.20 4.57
C LEU A 136 -2.59 3.14 5.22
N ASN A 137 -1.54 2.58 5.79
CA ASN A 137 -0.39 3.31 6.30
C ASN A 137 0.86 2.59 5.85
N ILE A 138 1.61 3.22 4.95
CA ILE A 138 2.83 2.65 4.39
C ILE A 138 3.98 3.55 4.81
N GLU A 139 4.85 3.01 5.65
CA GLU A 139 6.07 3.69 6.10
C GLU A 139 7.26 3.11 5.35
N LEU A 140 7.97 3.97 4.63
CA LEU A 140 9.11 3.57 3.82
C LEU A 140 10.35 4.38 4.18
N GLN A 141 11.47 3.69 4.30
CA GLN A 141 12.78 4.31 4.31
C GLN A 141 13.54 3.81 3.08
N LEU A 142 13.88 4.73 2.20
CA LEU A 142 14.54 4.44 0.95
C LEU A 142 16.01 4.78 1.03
N ILE A 143 16.84 3.96 0.41
CA ILE A 143 18.27 4.19 0.31
C ILE A 143 18.60 4.47 -1.15
N LYS A 144 19.29 5.57 -1.41
CA LYS A 144 19.73 5.92 -2.77
C LYS A 144 20.84 4.97 -3.20
N LEU A 145 20.64 4.38 -4.34
CA LEU A 145 21.66 3.53 -4.97
C LEU A 145 22.68 4.35 -5.77
#